data_f893df3bcda728cb3c83c6454e997873
#
_entry.id   f893df3bcda728cb3c83c6454e997873
#
_cell.length_a   1.000
_cell.length_b   1.000
_cell.length_c   1.000
_cell.angle_alpha   90.00
_cell.angle_beta   90.00
_cell.angle_gamma   90.00
#
_symmetry.space_group_name_H-M   'P 1'
#
loop_
_entity.id
_entity.type
_entity.pdbx_description
1 polymer ?
#
loop_
_entity_poly.entity_id
_entity_poly.type
_entity_poly.pdbx_seq_one_letter_code
_entity_poly.pdbx_strand_id
1 'polypeptide(L)'
;MTPAEFLETADGTSIAWLNDGAASLTAGRCGTFWLGGFKSDMRGSKAEVLANHAQRANRSFVRFDYSGHGESGGKFTDGTISSWLDQAEAVLNQCAPGRRVLIGSSMGGWIALLLAKRLIETGKADKLGGLILIAPAADMTRDLMWDKYGDDFRDEVMRLGKYERPSEYSDEPYVI
;
A
#
# COMPACT_ATOMS: atom_id res chain seq x y z
N MET A 1 7.55 -12.49 -16.55
CA MET A 1 6.92 -11.46 -15.66
C MET A 1 7.25 -10.09 -16.23
N THR A 2 6.30 -9.16 -16.23
CA THR A 2 6.56 -7.77 -16.60
C THR A 2 7.55 -7.16 -15.60
N PRO A 3 8.64 -6.52 -16.05
CA PRO A 3 9.58 -5.85 -15.16
C PRO A 3 8.87 -4.66 -14.48
N ALA A 4 9.25 -4.37 -13.24
CA ALA A 4 8.75 -3.19 -12.55
C ALA A 4 9.38 -1.91 -13.12
N GLU A 5 8.61 -0.84 -13.12
CA GLU A 5 9.09 0.52 -13.29
C GLU A 5 9.37 1.12 -11.90
N PHE A 6 10.14 2.19 -11.84
CA PHE A 6 10.55 2.80 -10.58
C PHE A 6 10.23 4.29 -10.56
N LEU A 7 9.71 4.75 -9.43
CA LEU A 7 9.46 6.15 -9.12
C LEU A 7 10.39 6.59 -7.98
N GLU A 8 11.22 7.58 -8.22
CA GLU A 8 12.00 8.20 -7.15
C GLU A 8 11.13 9.20 -6.37
N THR A 9 10.99 8.97 -5.08
CA THR A 9 10.29 9.89 -4.16
C THR A 9 11.19 11.06 -3.74
N ALA A 10 10.61 12.10 -3.14
CA ALA A 10 11.35 13.31 -2.77
C ALA A 10 12.48 13.06 -1.74
N ASP A 11 12.36 11.99 -0.95
CA ASP A 11 13.38 11.55 0.00
C ASP A 11 14.45 10.61 -0.61
N GLY A 12 14.38 10.38 -1.93
CA GLY A 12 15.30 9.52 -2.66
C GLY A 12 15.01 8.03 -2.54
N THR A 13 13.82 7.65 -2.06
CA THR A 13 13.41 6.23 -2.03
C THR A 13 12.87 5.81 -3.39
N SER A 14 13.37 4.70 -3.92
CA SER A 14 12.92 4.11 -5.19
C SER A 14 11.71 3.21 -4.96
N ILE A 15 10.57 3.55 -5.54
CA ILE A 15 9.29 2.84 -5.39
C ILE A 15 8.98 2.06 -6.66
N ALA A 16 8.93 0.75 -6.55
CA ALA A 16 8.60 -0.16 -7.64
C ALA A 16 7.08 -0.17 -7.90
N TRP A 17 6.70 -0.10 -9.17
CA TRP A 17 5.29 -0.13 -9.56
C TRP A 17 5.07 -0.83 -10.90
N LEU A 18 3.83 -1.22 -11.15
CA LEU A 18 3.37 -1.86 -12.38
C LEU A 18 2.04 -1.24 -12.82
N ASN A 19 1.84 -1.16 -14.12
CA ASN A 19 0.53 -0.88 -14.70
C ASN A 19 0.11 -2.07 -15.59
N ASP A 20 -0.89 -2.80 -15.14
CA ASP A 20 -1.45 -3.93 -15.87
C ASP A 20 -2.68 -3.50 -16.68
N GLY A 21 -2.98 -4.27 -17.74
CA GLY A 21 -4.14 -4.05 -18.59
C GLY A 21 -3.98 -2.87 -19.56
N ALA A 22 -4.95 -1.95 -19.59
CA ALA A 22 -4.89 -0.82 -20.51
C ALA A 22 -3.82 0.18 -20.08
N ALA A 23 -2.94 0.58 -20.98
CA ALA A 23 -1.89 1.57 -20.72
C ALA A 23 -2.45 2.98 -20.39
N SER A 24 -3.67 3.28 -20.86
CA SER A 24 -4.34 4.54 -20.57
C SER A 24 -5.81 4.32 -20.23
N LEU A 25 -6.39 5.26 -19.47
CA LEU A 25 -7.82 5.23 -19.21
C LEU A 25 -8.61 5.59 -20.46
N THR A 26 -9.57 4.76 -20.83
CA THR A 26 -10.59 5.15 -21.80
C THR A 26 -11.45 6.26 -21.20
N ALA A 27 -11.80 7.29 -21.98
CA ALA A 27 -12.60 8.42 -21.52
C ALA A 27 -13.87 7.96 -20.77
N GLY A 28 -14.07 8.48 -19.57
CA GLY A 28 -15.20 8.18 -18.68
C GLY A 28 -15.07 6.88 -17.87
N ARG A 29 -13.98 6.11 -17.99
CA ARG A 29 -13.75 4.90 -17.19
C ARG A 29 -12.77 5.16 -16.04
N CYS A 30 -13.07 4.62 -14.86
CA CYS A 30 -12.13 4.59 -13.77
C CYS A 30 -11.13 3.44 -13.97
N GLY A 31 -9.85 3.70 -13.68
CA GLY A 31 -8.88 2.65 -13.44
C GLY A 31 -8.96 2.17 -11.98
N THR A 32 -8.12 1.21 -11.64
CA THR A 32 -7.98 0.70 -10.28
C THR A 32 -6.56 0.93 -9.78
N PHE A 33 -6.42 1.05 -8.44
CA PHE A 33 -5.16 1.30 -7.76
C PHE A 33 -5.08 0.41 -6.53
N TRP A 34 -4.05 -0.43 -6.47
CA TRP A 34 -3.87 -1.43 -5.41
C TRP A 34 -2.98 -0.91 -4.28
N LEU A 35 -3.43 -1.14 -3.05
CA LEU A 35 -2.71 -0.85 -1.83
C LEU A 35 -2.55 -2.16 -1.04
N GLY A 36 -1.32 -2.64 -0.98
CA GLY A 36 -0.95 -3.91 -0.36
C GLY A 36 -1.05 -3.88 1.17
N GLY A 37 -1.07 -5.07 1.79
CA GLY A 37 -1.04 -5.23 3.25
C GLY A 37 0.38 -5.18 3.80
N PHE A 38 0.48 -5.22 5.13
CA PHE A 38 1.73 -5.28 5.88
C PHE A 38 2.56 -6.50 5.47
N LYS A 39 3.84 -6.30 5.15
CA LYS A 39 4.76 -7.34 4.66
C LYS A 39 4.27 -8.12 3.42
N SER A 40 3.38 -7.55 2.62
CA SER A 40 3.01 -8.12 1.32
C SER A 40 3.60 -7.30 0.18
N ASP A 41 3.69 -7.90 -1.00
CA ASP A 41 4.20 -7.27 -2.20
C ASP A 41 3.14 -7.14 -3.29
N MET A 42 3.46 -6.35 -4.33
CA MET A 42 2.58 -6.09 -5.47
C MET A 42 2.36 -7.30 -6.38
N ARG A 43 3.13 -8.39 -6.18
CA ARG A 43 2.99 -9.67 -6.90
C ARG A 43 2.30 -10.74 -6.08
N GLY A 44 1.83 -10.41 -4.88
CA GLY A 44 1.07 -11.30 -4.03
C GLY A 44 -0.25 -11.75 -4.68
N SER A 45 -0.79 -12.87 -4.26
CA SER A 45 -1.92 -13.57 -4.90
C SER A 45 -3.14 -12.68 -5.16
N LYS A 46 -3.50 -11.79 -4.22
CA LYS A 46 -4.64 -10.87 -4.40
C LYS A 46 -4.39 -9.85 -5.53
N ALA A 47 -3.19 -9.27 -5.56
CA ALA A 47 -2.80 -8.32 -6.59
C ALA A 47 -2.75 -8.99 -7.97
N GLU A 48 -2.22 -10.22 -8.08
CA GLU A 48 -2.18 -10.99 -9.32
C GLU A 48 -3.59 -11.34 -9.84
N VAL A 49 -4.52 -11.72 -8.98
CA VAL A 49 -5.92 -11.98 -9.39
C VAL A 49 -6.55 -10.72 -9.97
N LEU A 50 -6.33 -9.55 -9.34
CA LEU A 50 -6.85 -8.27 -9.83
C LEU A 50 -6.18 -7.84 -11.12
N ALA A 51 -4.86 -8.03 -11.26
CA ALA A 51 -4.11 -7.75 -12.49
C ALA A 51 -4.63 -8.57 -13.67
N ASN A 52 -4.82 -9.88 -13.47
CA ASN A 52 -5.37 -10.78 -14.47
C ASN A 52 -6.81 -10.39 -14.88
N HIS A 53 -7.62 -9.92 -13.92
CA HIS A 53 -8.95 -9.41 -14.23
C HIS A 53 -8.88 -8.12 -15.04
N ALA A 54 -8.03 -7.18 -14.67
CA ALA A 54 -7.83 -5.91 -15.35
C ALA A 54 -7.38 -6.11 -16.81
N GLN A 55 -6.42 -7.02 -17.03
CA GLN A 55 -5.96 -7.38 -18.37
C GLN A 55 -7.10 -7.92 -19.23
N ARG A 56 -7.89 -8.89 -18.72
CA ARG A 56 -9.04 -9.45 -19.45
C ARG A 56 -10.13 -8.43 -19.73
N ALA A 57 -10.36 -7.51 -18.81
CA ALA A 57 -11.34 -6.44 -18.93
C ALA A 57 -10.83 -5.21 -19.71
N ASN A 58 -9.56 -5.23 -20.16
CA ASN A 58 -8.86 -4.10 -20.76
C ASN A 58 -9.02 -2.81 -19.92
N ARG A 59 -8.71 -2.91 -18.61
CA ARG A 59 -8.77 -1.81 -17.66
C ARG A 59 -7.40 -1.54 -17.09
N SER A 60 -7.03 -0.27 -16.88
CA SER A 60 -5.80 0.10 -16.20
C SER A 60 -5.87 -0.30 -14.72
N PHE A 61 -4.85 -1.00 -14.25
CA PHE A 61 -4.66 -1.41 -12.87
C PHE A 61 -3.22 -1.09 -12.46
N VAL A 62 -3.05 -0.14 -11.56
CA VAL A 62 -1.74 0.22 -11.01
C VAL A 62 -1.58 -0.42 -9.64
N ARG A 63 -0.45 -1.06 -9.43
CA ARG A 63 0.00 -1.68 -8.19
C ARG A 63 1.44 -1.32 -7.91
N PHE A 64 1.83 -1.25 -6.66
CA PHE A 64 3.18 -0.84 -6.25
C PHE A 64 3.56 -1.49 -4.92
N ASP A 65 4.84 -1.44 -4.61
CA ASP A 65 5.40 -1.81 -3.32
C ASP A 65 5.73 -0.55 -2.52
N TYR A 66 5.36 -0.53 -1.24
CA TYR A 66 5.84 0.50 -0.33
C TYR A 66 7.35 0.36 -0.07
N SER A 67 8.01 1.38 0.44
CA SER A 67 9.40 1.25 0.90
C SER A 67 9.56 0.07 1.86
N GLY A 68 10.65 -0.68 1.70
CA GLY A 68 10.94 -1.87 2.48
C GLY A 68 10.05 -3.08 2.18
N HIS A 69 9.23 -3.03 1.11
CA HIS A 69 8.42 -4.14 0.63
C HIS A 69 8.84 -4.52 -0.80
N GLY A 70 8.68 -5.79 -1.14
CA GLY A 70 8.83 -6.33 -2.50
C GLY A 70 10.08 -5.85 -3.23
N GLU A 71 9.89 -5.17 -4.37
CA GLU A 71 10.96 -4.67 -5.23
C GLU A 71 11.35 -3.21 -4.94
N SER A 72 10.67 -2.53 -4.02
CA SER A 72 10.98 -1.15 -3.62
C SER A 72 12.22 -1.08 -2.74
N GLY A 73 12.91 0.07 -2.81
CA GLY A 73 14.04 0.39 -1.93
C GLY A 73 13.63 0.69 -0.49
N GLY A 74 14.64 1.04 0.33
CA GLY A 74 14.45 1.36 1.74
C GLY A 74 14.47 0.12 2.64
N LYS A 75 14.37 0.35 3.95
CA LYS A 75 14.27 -0.70 4.95
C LYS A 75 12.86 -0.74 5.53
N PHE A 76 12.33 -1.94 5.74
CA PHE A 76 10.99 -2.12 6.31
C PHE A 76 10.83 -1.45 7.67
N THR A 77 11.88 -1.54 8.53
CA THR A 77 11.89 -0.97 9.88
C THR A 77 11.86 0.56 9.92
N ASP A 78 12.20 1.23 8.82
CA ASP A 78 12.16 2.69 8.73
C ASP A 78 10.77 3.19 8.25
N GLY A 79 9.90 2.27 7.84
CA GLY A 79 8.58 2.57 7.31
C GLY A 79 7.56 2.93 8.40
N THR A 80 6.71 3.89 8.09
CA THR A 80 5.57 4.28 8.92
C THR A 80 4.31 4.35 8.05
N ILE A 81 3.14 4.29 8.69
CA ILE A 81 1.87 4.50 7.96
C ILE A 81 1.87 5.84 7.23
N SER A 82 2.45 6.88 7.82
CA SER A 82 2.53 8.20 7.20
C SER A 82 3.43 8.21 5.97
N SER A 83 4.63 7.62 6.05
CA SER A 83 5.55 7.53 4.91
C SER A 83 4.97 6.69 3.78
N TRP A 84 4.33 5.56 4.10
CA TRP A 84 3.67 4.72 3.09
C TRP A 84 2.44 5.38 2.47
N LEU A 85 1.71 6.22 3.21
CA LEU A 85 0.64 7.04 2.67
C LEU A 85 1.18 8.10 1.69
N ASP A 86 2.31 8.76 2.00
CA ASP A 86 2.95 9.74 1.13
C ASP A 86 3.44 9.09 -0.17
N GLN A 87 4.02 7.89 -0.09
CA GLN A 87 4.41 7.09 -1.24
C GLN A 87 3.21 6.67 -2.10
N ALA A 88 2.11 6.22 -1.46
CA ALA A 88 0.87 5.89 -2.17
C ALA A 88 0.31 7.10 -2.94
N GLU A 89 0.33 8.30 -2.32
CA GLU A 89 -0.09 9.53 -3.00
C GLU A 89 0.86 9.89 -4.16
N ALA A 90 2.16 9.72 -3.99
CA ALA A 90 3.15 9.99 -5.04
C ALA A 90 2.92 9.08 -6.26
N VAL A 91 2.77 7.76 -6.06
CA VAL A 91 2.48 6.80 -7.12
C VAL A 91 1.13 7.10 -7.78
N LEU A 92 0.08 7.39 -6.99
CA LEU A 92 -1.23 7.76 -7.52
C LEU A 92 -1.15 8.99 -8.42
N ASN A 93 -0.39 10.01 -8.01
CA ASN A 93 -0.30 11.25 -8.75
C ASN A 93 0.53 11.13 -10.03
N GLN A 94 1.62 10.38 -10.02
CA GLN A 94 2.61 10.34 -11.10
C GLN A 94 2.43 9.13 -12.03
N CYS A 95 2.05 7.97 -11.48
CA CYS A 95 2.01 6.71 -12.22
C CYS A 95 0.57 6.24 -12.53
N ALA A 96 -0.43 6.81 -11.88
CA ALA A 96 -1.83 6.41 -12.01
C ALA A 96 -2.72 7.58 -12.44
N PRO A 97 -2.55 8.16 -13.64
CA PRO A 97 -3.33 9.32 -14.07
C PRO A 97 -4.82 9.01 -14.15
N GLY A 98 -5.64 10.03 -13.92
CA GLY A 98 -7.09 9.97 -14.01
C GLY A 98 -7.77 9.41 -12.76
N ARG A 99 -9.04 9.12 -12.88
CA ARG A 99 -9.90 8.68 -11.77
C ARG A 99 -9.67 7.22 -11.42
N ARG A 100 -9.46 6.89 -10.13
CA ARG A 100 -9.12 5.54 -9.66
C ARG A 100 -10.05 5.05 -8.56
N VAL A 101 -10.43 3.78 -8.65
CA VAL A 101 -10.98 3.04 -7.52
C VAL A 101 -9.80 2.52 -6.71
N LEU A 102 -9.68 2.94 -5.45
CA LEU A 102 -8.64 2.46 -4.54
C LEU A 102 -9.07 1.11 -3.97
N ILE A 103 -8.24 0.09 -4.12
CA ILE A 103 -8.49 -1.26 -3.61
C ILE A 103 -7.42 -1.55 -2.56
N GLY A 104 -7.79 -1.62 -1.29
CA GLY A 104 -6.86 -1.82 -0.19
C GLY A 104 -7.14 -3.07 0.62
N SER A 105 -6.10 -3.83 0.97
CA SER A 105 -6.21 -5.03 1.81
C SER A 105 -5.45 -4.84 3.13
N SER A 106 -6.10 -5.16 4.26
CA SER A 106 -5.50 -5.06 5.61
C SER A 106 -4.94 -3.65 5.87
N MET A 107 -3.64 -3.49 6.15
CA MET A 107 -2.95 -2.18 6.25
C MET A 107 -3.21 -1.29 5.02
N GLY A 108 -3.18 -1.85 3.82
CA GLY A 108 -3.49 -1.11 2.59
C GLY A 108 -4.93 -0.59 2.55
N GLY A 109 -5.85 -1.26 3.23
CA GLY A 109 -7.22 -0.77 3.44
C GLY A 109 -7.25 0.48 4.33
N TRP A 110 -6.44 0.52 5.38
CA TRP A 110 -6.27 1.72 6.20
C TRP A 110 -5.64 2.86 5.40
N ILE A 111 -4.55 2.59 4.68
CA ILE A 111 -3.91 3.60 3.82
C ILE A 111 -4.87 4.10 2.73
N ALA A 112 -5.72 3.24 2.16
CA ALA A 112 -6.74 3.66 1.20
C ALA A 112 -7.75 4.65 1.79
N LEU A 113 -8.18 4.44 3.04
CA LEU A 113 -9.06 5.37 3.76
C LEU A 113 -8.37 6.71 4.01
N LEU A 114 -7.13 6.69 4.47
CA LEU A 114 -6.32 7.90 4.71
C LEU A 114 -6.06 8.66 3.40
N LEU A 115 -5.74 7.95 2.32
CA LEU A 115 -5.51 8.55 1.00
C LEU A 115 -6.80 9.18 0.45
N ALA A 116 -7.93 8.50 0.56
CA ALA A 116 -9.22 9.05 0.15
C ALA A 116 -9.58 10.32 0.93
N LYS A 117 -9.40 10.30 2.26
CA LYS A 117 -9.57 11.48 3.11
C LYS A 117 -8.68 12.63 2.64
N ARG A 118 -7.38 12.39 2.45
CA ARG A 118 -6.41 13.38 1.99
C ARG A 118 -6.78 13.98 0.63
N LEU A 119 -7.23 13.15 -0.32
CA LEU A 119 -7.68 13.63 -1.63
C LEU A 119 -8.88 14.58 -1.53
N ILE A 120 -9.83 14.27 -0.65
CA ILE A 120 -11.00 15.13 -0.41
C ILE A 120 -10.57 16.46 0.23
N GLU A 121 -9.76 16.41 1.29
CA GLU A 121 -9.30 17.58 2.04
C GLU A 121 -8.40 18.52 1.21
N THR A 122 -7.67 17.96 0.24
CA THR A 122 -6.79 18.74 -0.67
C THR A 122 -7.45 19.14 -1.98
N GLY A 123 -8.76 18.96 -2.13
CA GLY A 123 -9.52 19.36 -3.33
C GLY A 123 -9.26 18.49 -4.57
N LYS A 124 -8.73 17.28 -4.39
CA LYS A 124 -8.43 16.31 -5.46
C LYS A 124 -9.44 15.14 -5.49
N ALA A 125 -10.65 15.36 -4.99
CA ALA A 125 -11.70 14.34 -4.94
C ALA A 125 -12.08 13.77 -6.31
N ASP A 126 -11.83 14.50 -7.38
CA ASP A 126 -12.02 14.07 -8.77
C ASP A 126 -11.15 12.85 -9.15
N LYS A 127 -10.01 12.65 -8.48
CA LYS A 127 -9.18 11.46 -8.65
C LYS A 127 -9.78 10.21 -8.01
N LEU A 128 -10.69 10.36 -7.05
CA LEU A 128 -11.29 9.24 -6.32
C LEU A 128 -12.53 8.71 -7.06
N GLY A 129 -12.43 7.49 -7.59
CA GLY A 129 -13.51 6.76 -8.25
C GLY A 129 -14.37 5.93 -7.29
N GLY A 130 -13.82 5.57 -6.14
CA GLY A 130 -14.46 4.75 -5.10
C GLY A 130 -13.42 4.01 -4.26
N LEU A 131 -13.91 3.24 -3.28
CA LEU A 131 -13.11 2.43 -2.38
C LEU A 131 -13.61 0.99 -2.39
N ILE A 132 -12.67 0.03 -2.43
CA ILE A 132 -12.92 -1.39 -2.14
C ILE A 132 -11.96 -1.78 -1.02
N LEU A 133 -12.50 -2.19 0.11
CA LEU A 133 -11.73 -2.51 1.30
C LEU A 133 -11.87 -4.00 1.63
N ILE A 134 -10.73 -4.70 1.67
CA ILE A 134 -10.64 -6.12 1.97
C ILE A 134 -10.06 -6.27 3.38
N ALA A 135 -10.92 -6.57 4.36
CA ALA A 135 -10.55 -6.69 5.78
C ALA A 135 -9.62 -5.53 6.24
N PRO A 136 -10.05 -4.26 6.13
CA PRO A 136 -9.20 -3.12 6.43
C PRO A 136 -8.80 -3.12 7.90
N ALA A 137 -7.52 -2.89 8.19
CA ALA A 137 -6.96 -2.84 9.53
C ALA A 137 -6.72 -1.38 9.94
N ALA A 138 -7.82 -0.59 10.00
CA ALA A 138 -7.74 0.81 10.41
C ALA A 138 -7.20 0.92 11.84
N ASP A 139 -6.33 1.91 12.09
CA ASP A 139 -5.68 2.17 13.39
C ASP A 139 -4.98 0.93 14.00
N MET A 140 -4.50 0.00 13.14
CA MET A 140 -3.96 -1.29 13.58
C MET A 140 -2.82 -1.18 14.58
N THR A 141 -2.00 -0.13 14.50
CA THR A 141 -0.87 0.09 15.41
C THR A 141 -1.32 0.35 16.83
N ARG A 142 -2.42 1.08 17.01
CA ARG A 142 -3.03 1.35 18.32
C ARG A 142 -4.00 0.23 18.73
N ASP A 143 -5.05 0.00 17.95
CA ASP A 143 -6.18 -0.82 18.38
C ASP A 143 -5.91 -2.34 18.29
N LEU A 144 -5.05 -2.76 17.37
CA LEU A 144 -4.73 -4.17 17.16
C LEU A 144 -3.39 -4.62 17.74
N MET A 145 -2.48 -3.66 17.98
CA MET A 145 -1.16 -3.95 18.54
C MET A 145 -1.03 -3.34 19.93
N TRP A 146 -0.96 -2.02 20.05
CA TRP A 146 -0.71 -1.35 21.33
C TRP A 146 -1.71 -1.71 22.42
N ASP A 147 -3.01 -1.73 22.13
CA ASP A 147 -4.05 -1.99 23.12
C ASP A 147 -4.21 -3.47 23.45
N LYS A 148 -3.80 -4.38 22.54
CA LYS A 148 -3.96 -5.83 22.71
C LYS A 148 -2.73 -6.54 23.25
N TYR A 149 -1.55 -6.00 22.99
CA TYR A 149 -0.31 -6.56 23.58
C TYR A 149 -0.13 -6.03 24.99
N GLY A 150 0.33 -6.89 25.91
CA GLY A 150 0.51 -6.55 27.32
C GLY A 150 1.60 -5.50 27.60
N ASP A 151 1.80 -5.21 28.89
CA ASP A 151 2.74 -4.19 29.32
C ASP A 151 4.19 -4.49 28.90
N ASP A 152 4.60 -5.77 28.90
CA ASP A 152 5.94 -6.18 28.42
C ASP A 152 6.21 -5.72 26.97
N PHE A 153 5.20 -5.82 26.09
CA PHE A 153 5.31 -5.30 24.71
C PHE A 153 5.50 -3.78 24.72
N ARG A 154 4.68 -3.06 25.50
CA ARG A 154 4.74 -1.59 25.57
C ARG A 154 6.07 -1.10 26.11
N ASP A 155 6.54 -1.74 27.19
CA ASP A 155 7.84 -1.41 27.81
C ASP A 155 9.00 -1.67 26.84
N GLU A 156 8.96 -2.77 26.10
CA GLU A 156 9.99 -3.09 25.11
C GLU A 156 9.98 -2.10 23.94
N VAL A 157 8.79 -1.78 23.38
CA VAL A 157 8.65 -0.78 22.31
C VAL A 157 9.12 0.60 22.79
N MET A 158 8.74 1.01 23.99
CA MET A 158 9.17 2.31 24.55
C MET A 158 10.68 2.38 24.79
N ARG A 159 11.31 1.26 25.15
CA ARG A 159 12.74 1.17 25.44
C ARG A 159 13.60 1.01 24.18
N LEU A 160 13.16 0.20 23.20
CA LEU A 160 13.96 -0.19 22.02
C LEU A 160 13.48 0.45 20.70
N GLY A 161 12.28 1.04 20.69
CA GLY A 161 11.64 1.54 19.49
C GLY A 161 11.12 0.43 18.57
N LYS A 162 11.19 -0.83 19.00
CA LYS A 162 10.73 -2.00 18.24
C LYS A 162 10.36 -3.14 19.17
N TYR A 163 9.56 -4.06 18.67
CA TYR A 163 9.26 -5.34 19.28
C TYR A 163 9.50 -6.49 18.32
N GLU A 164 10.21 -7.51 18.75
CA GLU A 164 10.49 -8.70 17.95
C GLU A 164 9.73 -9.90 18.52
N ARG A 165 8.97 -10.59 17.68
CA ARG A 165 8.28 -11.83 18.06
C ARG A 165 8.56 -12.92 17.03
N PRO A 166 8.59 -14.20 17.45
CA PRO A 166 8.72 -15.32 16.53
C PRO A 166 7.63 -15.24 15.44
N SER A 167 8.01 -15.51 14.20
CA SER A 167 7.06 -15.65 13.08
C SER A 167 6.61 -17.10 12.97
N GLU A 168 5.31 -17.32 12.74
CA GLU A 168 4.77 -18.63 12.40
C GLU A 168 5.01 -19.00 10.93
N TYR A 169 5.49 -18.05 10.12
CA TYR A 169 5.57 -18.15 8.66
C TYR A 169 6.99 -17.99 8.10
N SER A 170 7.99 -17.65 8.93
CA SER A 170 9.37 -17.48 8.50
C SER A 170 10.34 -17.69 9.67
N ASP A 171 11.61 -18.05 9.36
CA ASP A 171 12.68 -18.16 10.34
C ASP A 171 13.11 -16.80 10.91
N GLU A 172 12.75 -15.70 10.26
CA GLU A 172 13.01 -14.34 10.74
C GLU A 172 11.89 -13.86 11.66
N PRO A 173 12.23 -13.17 12.78
CA PRO A 173 11.21 -12.65 13.68
C PRO A 173 10.35 -11.58 13.01
N TYR A 174 9.14 -11.47 13.48
CA TYR A 174 8.26 -10.35 13.16
C TYR A 174 8.75 -9.13 13.92
N VAL A 175 9.26 -8.12 13.23
CA VAL A 175 9.61 -6.83 13.80
C VAL A 175 8.43 -5.88 13.63
N ILE A 176 7.99 -5.27 14.72
CA ILE A 176 6.88 -4.30 14.78
C ILE A 176 7.42 -2.98 15.29
#